data_2aa2474dbe17b9517065804061c6ec42
#
_entry.id   2aa2474dbe17b9517065804061c6ec42
#
_cell.length_a   1.000
_cell.length_b   1.000
_cell.length_c   1.000
_cell.angle_alpha   90.00
_cell.angle_beta   90.00
_cell.angle_gamma   90.00
#
_symmetry.space_group_name_H-M   'P 1'
#
loop_
_entity.id
_entity.type
_entity.pdbx_description
1 polymer ?
#
loop_
_entity_poly.entity_id
_entity_poly.type
_entity_poly.pdbx_seq_one_letter_code
_entity_poly.pdbx_strand_id
1 'polypeptide(L)'
;MKYFLRKVVSVSLASLIVIGGACAFLPSYAHAATSSDTITLRVCNWEEYIDEGDWDETIDLESGDIKGENSMVADFEDWYYKTYGKKVKVEYSCLGTNEELYNMLTLGDEYDLVCPSEYMIMKLMSEGRLEPFSNDFYDKNIKENYYSRGVSPFIKNMFDSNEINGEAWSRYAAGYMWGITGIIYNPDAVSKEEASTWTIINNSRFKRQITIKDNVRDSMFAAIGAIKSDKLTSKSFLASKDYKEKLAQEMNDTSDDTIKEVQEYLQEVKDNAYSFETDSAKADMITGKVVAGYQWSGDAVYTMDQADKDDFTLNFAVPKESTNIYFDGWVMLKSGIGGNDEKKQAAQSFINFLSMPENAVRNMYYIGYTSVISGGNSDVIFDYLKWNYEADDDEADTVEYPLGYFFSGDSDDEKYILTIPRDQMDRQILAQYPSEDVMERSAVMQYFDN
;
A
#
# COMPACT_ATOMS: atom_id res chain seq x y z
N MET A 1 -15.81 24.60 2.35
CA MET A 1 -15.70 23.37 1.53
C MET A 1 -14.47 23.51 0.69
N LYS A 2 -13.31 23.15 1.29
CA LYS A 2 -12.01 23.10 0.59
C LYS A 2 -11.83 21.71 -0.02
N TYR A 3 -12.79 21.27 -0.84
CA TYR A 3 -12.50 20.18 -1.75
C TYR A 3 -11.53 20.71 -2.79
N PHE A 4 -10.26 20.62 -2.44
CA PHE A 4 -9.21 21.06 -3.31
C PHE A 4 -9.19 20.18 -4.55
N LEU A 5 -9.33 20.82 -5.66
CA LEU A 5 -8.97 20.33 -6.97
C LEU A 5 -7.53 19.76 -6.90
N ARG A 6 -7.37 18.50 -6.52
CA ARG A 6 -6.18 17.76 -6.91
C ARG A 6 -6.14 17.80 -8.43
N LYS A 7 -5.41 18.75 -8.97
CA LYS A 7 -5.09 18.72 -10.39
C LYS A 7 -4.19 17.50 -10.59
N VAL A 8 -4.81 16.40 -10.97
CA VAL A 8 -4.04 15.32 -11.56
C VAL A 8 -3.26 15.94 -12.69
N VAL A 9 -1.95 15.79 -12.65
CA VAL A 9 -1.12 15.86 -13.84
C VAL A 9 -1.84 15.02 -14.88
N SER A 10 -2.36 15.66 -15.91
CA SER A 10 -3.00 14.98 -17.03
C SER A 10 -1.87 14.21 -17.71
N VAL A 11 -1.66 12.97 -17.28
CA VAL A 11 -0.95 12.02 -18.12
C VAL A 11 -1.85 11.84 -19.33
N SER A 12 -1.54 12.57 -20.37
CA SER A 12 -2.14 12.41 -21.67
C SER A 12 -1.97 10.95 -22.03
N LEU A 13 -3.08 10.22 -22.13
CA LEU A 13 -3.11 8.90 -22.76
C LEU A 13 -2.66 9.08 -24.21
N ALA A 14 -1.35 9.15 -24.42
CA ALA A 14 -0.74 9.02 -25.73
C ALA A 14 -0.83 7.54 -26.06
N SER A 15 -1.80 7.20 -26.90
CA SER A 15 -1.96 5.91 -27.54
C SER A 15 -0.63 5.49 -28.15
N LEU A 16 0.13 4.64 -27.46
CA LEU A 16 1.33 4.02 -28.01
C LEU A 16 0.90 2.91 -28.95
N ILE A 17 0.95 3.23 -30.24
CA ILE A 17 0.92 2.25 -31.34
C ILE A 17 2.13 1.34 -31.15
N VAL A 18 1.88 0.08 -30.81
CA VAL A 18 2.90 -0.97 -30.81
C VAL A 18 3.41 -1.18 -32.22
N ILE A 19 4.55 -0.59 -32.51
CA ILE A 19 5.35 -0.98 -33.71
C ILE A 19 6.33 -2.05 -33.22
N GLY A 20 6.08 -3.29 -33.59
CA GLY A 20 6.97 -4.41 -33.37
C GLY A 20 8.36 -4.14 -33.94
N GLY A 21 9.32 -3.90 -33.07
CA GLY A 21 10.74 -3.78 -33.39
C GLY A 21 11.49 -5.02 -32.90
N ALA A 22 12.09 -5.74 -33.84
CA ALA A 22 12.89 -6.91 -33.58
C ALA A 22 14.04 -6.62 -32.61
N CYS A 23 14.12 -7.37 -31.50
CA CYS A 23 15.28 -7.39 -30.62
C CYS A 23 16.49 -7.90 -31.35
N ALA A 24 17.41 -7.01 -31.69
CA ALA A 24 18.75 -7.39 -32.16
C ALA A 24 19.58 -7.74 -30.90
N PHE A 25 20.01 -8.98 -30.80
CA PHE A 25 21.02 -9.42 -29.85
C PHE A 25 22.33 -8.66 -30.10
N LEU A 26 22.70 -7.79 -29.17
CA LEU A 26 24.05 -7.23 -29.11
C LEU A 26 24.93 -8.10 -28.21
N PRO A 27 26.14 -8.43 -28.65
CA PRO A 27 27.05 -9.27 -27.86
C PRO A 27 27.56 -8.51 -26.61
N SER A 28 27.56 -9.20 -25.47
CA SER A 28 28.18 -8.74 -24.22
C SER A 28 29.63 -8.36 -24.43
N TYR A 29 29.93 -7.07 -24.40
CA TYR A 29 31.31 -6.63 -24.22
C TYR A 29 31.65 -6.70 -22.74
N ALA A 30 32.64 -7.56 -22.43
CA ALA A 30 33.27 -7.56 -21.10
C ALA A 30 33.86 -6.15 -20.85
N HIS A 31 33.26 -5.42 -19.93
CA HIS A 31 33.81 -4.16 -19.47
C HIS A 31 35.00 -4.46 -18.55
N ALA A 32 36.17 -4.01 -18.96
CA ALA A 32 37.31 -3.90 -18.09
C ALA A 32 36.94 -2.99 -16.90
N ALA A 33 37.21 -3.44 -15.69
CA ALA A 33 36.99 -2.71 -14.46
C ALA A 33 37.77 -1.38 -14.48
N THR A 34 37.11 -0.32 -14.89
CA THR A 34 37.46 1.02 -14.45
C THR A 34 36.74 1.23 -13.14
N SER A 35 37.46 1.52 -12.05
CA SER A 35 36.88 1.92 -10.77
C SER A 35 36.03 3.19 -11.02
N SER A 36 34.75 3.01 -11.27
CA SER A 36 33.85 4.17 -11.27
C SER A 36 33.59 4.52 -9.81
N ASP A 37 33.90 5.76 -9.42
CA ASP A 37 33.58 6.32 -8.09
C ASP A 37 32.04 6.39 -7.84
N THR A 38 31.25 5.75 -8.67
CA THR A 38 29.78 5.78 -8.65
C THR A 38 29.22 4.41 -8.32
N ILE A 39 28.43 4.33 -7.26
CA ILE A 39 27.69 3.12 -6.86
C ILE A 39 26.47 3.00 -7.78
N THR A 40 26.30 1.88 -8.45
CA THR A 40 25.05 1.56 -9.17
C THR A 40 24.12 0.81 -8.22
N LEU A 41 22.90 1.34 -8.03
CA LEU A 41 21.84 0.73 -7.22
C LEU A 41 20.67 0.34 -8.14
N ARG A 42 20.40 -0.95 -8.30
CA ARG A 42 19.29 -1.46 -9.11
C ARG A 42 18.06 -1.61 -8.22
N VAL A 43 17.06 -0.78 -8.49
CA VAL A 43 15.82 -0.72 -7.71
C VAL A 43 14.64 -1.16 -8.57
N CYS A 44 13.77 -1.98 -8.01
CA CYS A 44 12.52 -2.36 -8.66
C CYS A 44 11.32 -2.11 -7.75
N ASN A 45 10.29 -1.46 -8.30
CA ASN A 45 9.07 -1.08 -7.60
C ASN A 45 7.85 -1.31 -8.52
N TRP A 46 6.67 -0.94 -8.08
CA TRP A 46 5.44 -0.93 -8.86
C TRP A 46 5.41 0.27 -9.82
N GLU A 47 4.64 0.15 -10.89
CA GLU A 47 4.32 1.29 -11.76
C GLU A 47 3.55 2.36 -10.98
N GLU A 48 3.81 3.64 -11.25
CA GLU A 48 3.15 4.80 -10.62
C GLU A 48 3.21 4.80 -9.07
N TYR A 49 4.29 4.26 -8.49
CA TYR A 49 4.38 4.02 -7.03
C TYR A 49 5.53 4.77 -6.34
N ILE A 50 5.98 5.86 -6.97
CA ILE A 50 6.96 6.82 -6.43
C ILE A 50 6.73 8.18 -7.08
N ASP A 51 6.96 9.27 -6.37
CA ASP A 51 6.83 10.62 -6.92
C ASP A 51 7.85 10.86 -8.04
N GLU A 52 7.35 11.17 -9.25
CA GLU A 52 8.17 11.45 -10.44
C GLU A 52 8.50 12.94 -10.62
N GLY A 53 8.00 13.82 -9.73
CA GLY A 53 8.25 15.25 -9.77
C GLY A 53 7.31 16.02 -10.71
N ASP A 54 7.81 17.16 -11.20
CA ASP A 54 7.10 18.07 -12.12
C ASP A 54 5.76 18.61 -11.60
N TRP A 55 5.67 18.86 -10.28
CA TRP A 55 4.47 19.42 -9.67
C TRP A 55 4.30 20.90 -10.02
N ASP A 56 3.09 21.26 -10.48
CA ASP A 56 2.69 22.65 -10.70
C ASP A 56 2.21 23.35 -9.42
N GLU A 57 2.03 22.61 -8.33
CA GLU A 57 1.43 23.08 -7.08
C GLU A 57 2.33 22.83 -5.87
N THR A 58 2.00 23.51 -4.78
CA THR A 58 2.67 23.39 -3.49
C THR A 58 1.65 22.95 -2.45
N ILE A 59 2.02 22.05 -1.57
CA ILE A 59 1.22 21.71 -0.39
C ILE A 59 1.67 22.61 0.74
N ASP A 60 0.84 23.57 1.14
CA ASP A 60 1.13 24.52 2.18
C ASP A 60 0.68 23.96 3.54
N LEU A 61 1.63 23.40 4.31
CA LEU A 61 1.38 22.84 5.64
C LEU A 61 1.81 23.82 6.74
N GLU A 62 1.26 23.67 7.94
CA GLU A 62 1.73 24.42 9.13
C GLU A 62 3.19 24.16 9.43
N SER A 63 3.68 22.96 9.20
CA SER A 63 5.06 22.52 9.38
C SER A 63 6.02 22.97 8.27
N GLY A 64 5.51 23.48 7.15
CA GLY A 64 6.28 23.96 6.00
C GLY A 64 5.76 23.47 4.66
N ASP A 65 6.16 24.17 3.62
CA ASP A 65 5.73 23.90 2.24
C ASP A 65 6.38 22.61 1.69
N ILE A 66 5.58 21.80 0.99
CA ILE A 66 6.06 20.60 0.28
C ILE A 66 5.90 20.78 -1.21
N LYS A 67 6.96 20.45 -1.95
CA LYS A 67 7.06 20.56 -3.41
C LYS A 67 7.65 19.30 -4.02
N GLY A 68 7.22 18.96 -5.21
CA GLY A 68 7.77 17.88 -6.02
C GLY A 68 8.36 18.42 -7.34
N GLU A 69 9.45 19.17 -7.28
CA GLU A 69 10.09 19.74 -8.48
C GLU A 69 10.81 18.67 -9.30
N ASN A 70 11.58 17.80 -8.65
CA ASN A 70 12.31 16.71 -9.27
C ASN A 70 11.70 15.35 -8.90
N SER A 71 12.02 14.31 -9.64
CA SER A 71 11.68 12.96 -9.22
C SER A 71 12.38 12.59 -7.91
N MET A 72 11.72 11.75 -7.12
CA MET A 72 12.26 11.23 -5.86
C MET A 72 13.63 10.55 -6.05
N VAL A 73 13.82 9.87 -7.18
CA VAL A 73 15.09 9.23 -7.54
C VAL A 73 16.18 10.26 -7.77
N ALA A 74 15.91 11.33 -8.52
CA ALA A 74 16.90 12.39 -8.76
C ALA A 74 17.27 13.13 -7.47
N ASP A 75 16.28 13.44 -6.64
CA ASP A 75 16.51 14.08 -5.34
C ASP A 75 17.31 13.18 -4.39
N PHE A 76 17.10 11.85 -4.43
CA PHE A 76 17.90 10.90 -3.67
C PHE A 76 19.37 10.89 -4.12
N GLU A 77 19.65 10.83 -5.43
CA GLU A 77 21.02 10.85 -5.95
C GLU A 77 21.79 12.10 -5.48
N ASP A 78 21.12 13.25 -5.52
CA ASP A 78 21.66 14.53 -5.05
C ASP A 78 21.86 14.56 -3.53
N TRP A 79 20.87 14.11 -2.76
CA TRP A 79 20.94 14.04 -1.31
C TRP A 79 22.04 13.09 -0.84
N TYR A 80 22.18 11.92 -1.49
CA TYR A 80 23.20 10.95 -1.16
C TYR A 80 24.61 11.53 -1.36
N TYR A 81 24.82 12.24 -2.47
CA TYR A 81 26.08 12.91 -2.74
C TYR A 81 26.38 14.01 -1.71
N LYS A 82 25.41 14.84 -1.36
CA LYS A 82 25.55 15.90 -0.36
C LYS A 82 25.84 15.35 1.04
N THR A 83 25.28 14.19 1.36
CA THR A 83 25.38 13.58 2.69
C THR A 83 26.66 12.78 2.87
N TYR A 84 27.05 12.01 1.87
CA TYR A 84 28.16 11.04 2.00
C TYR A 84 29.37 11.38 1.12
N GLY A 85 29.30 12.34 0.25
CA GLY A 85 30.37 12.73 -0.68
C GLY A 85 30.63 11.66 -1.77
N LYS A 86 29.78 10.66 -1.90
CA LYS A 86 29.85 9.56 -2.90
C LYS A 86 28.70 9.68 -3.87
N LYS A 87 28.95 9.33 -5.12
CA LYS A 87 27.91 9.30 -6.14
C LYS A 87 27.19 7.95 -6.12
N VAL A 88 25.86 7.99 -6.20
CA VAL A 88 25.01 6.84 -6.49
C VAL A 88 24.27 7.10 -7.78
N LYS A 89 24.08 6.06 -8.60
CA LYS A 89 23.20 6.07 -9.75
C LYS A 89 22.14 4.99 -9.55
N VAL A 90 20.89 5.40 -9.48
CA VAL A 90 19.76 4.48 -9.35
C VAL A 90 19.32 4.05 -10.75
N GLU A 91 19.37 2.74 -11.00
CA GLU A 91 18.73 2.10 -12.16
C GLU A 91 17.36 1.63 -11.69
N TYR A 92 16.34 2.46 -11.93
CA TYR A 92 14.98 2.23 -11.47
C TYR A 92 14.15 1.53 -12.55
N SER A 93 13.43 0.48 -12.17
CA SER A 93 12.54 -0.28 -13.04
C SER A 93 11.23 -0.59 -12.33
N CYS A 94 10.19 -0.91 -13.10
CA CYS A 94 8.86 -1.19 -12.59
C CYS A 94 8.39 -2.59 -12.95
N LEU A 95 7.45 -3.10 -12.19
CA LEU A 95 6.78 -4.40 -12.34
C LEU A 95 5.27 -4.24 -12.22
N GLY A 96 4.53 -5.14 -12.85
CA GLY A 96 3.07 -5.21 -12.73
C GLY A 96 2.57 -6.10 -11.60
N THR A 97 3.29 -7.19 -11.26
CA THR A 97 2.83 -8.16 -10.25
C THR A 97 3.98 -8.75 -9.42
N ASN A 98 3.67 -9.23 -8.21
CA ASN A 98 4.64 -9.96 -7.36
C ASN A 98 5.11 -11.26 -8.03
N GLU A 99 4.25 -11.92 -8.79
CA GLU A 99 4.55 -13.15 -9.52
C GLU A 99 5.56 -12.87 -10.66
N GLU A 100 5.43 -11.74 -11.33
CA GLU A 100 6.40 -11.27 -12.32
C GLU A 100 7.77 -11.04 -11.67
N LEU A 101 7.83 -10.29 -10.57
CA LEU A 101 9.04 -10.12 -9.79
C LEU A 101 9.68 -11.47 -9.45
N TYR A 102 8.91 -12.39 -8.88
CA TYR A 102 9.42 -13.70 -8.48
C TYR A 102 9.97 -14.50 -9.67
N ASN A 103 9.28 -14.45 -10.81
CA ASN A 103 9.72 -15.12 -12.03
C ASN A 103 11.03 -14.51 -12.56
N MET A 104 11.14 -13.18 -12.62
CA MET A 104 12.37 -12.49 -13.03
C MET A 104 13.54 -12.84 -12.14
N LEU A 105 13.36 -12.81 -10.81
CA LEU A 105 14.38 -13.20 -9.86
C LEU A 105 14.77 -14.69 -9.99
N THR A 106 13.86 -15.55 -10.39
CA THR A 106 14.11 -16.99 -10.59
C THR A 106 14.85 -17.24 -11.91
N LEU A 107 14.62 -16.40 -12.92
CA LEU A 107 15.31 -16.43 -14.19
C LEU A 107 16.73 -15.84 -14.13
N GLY A 108 17.09 -15.21 -13.01
CA GLY A 108 18.43 -14.70 -12.76
C GLY A 108 18.59 -13.20 -12.92
N ASP A 109 17.49 -12.44 -12.98
CA ASP A 109 17.57 -10.98 -12.93
C ASP A 109 18.09 -10.55 -11.56
N GLU A 110 18.96 -9.56 -11.56
CA GLU A 110 19.63 -9.07 -10.36
C GLU A 110 19.15 -7.66 -10.02
N TYR A 111 18.48 -7.55 -8.87
CA TYR A 111 18.15 -6.29 -8.21
C TYR A 111 18.87 -6.20 -6.87
N ASP A 112 19.21 -4.99 -6.46
CA ASP A 112 19.78 -4.72 -5.13
C ASP A 112 18.68 -4.51 -4.10
N LEU A 113 17.60 -3.78 -4.50
CA LEU A 113 16.48 -3.38 -3.66
C LEU A 113 15.17 -3.54 -4.45
N VAL A 114 14.18 -4.18 -3.83
CA VAL A 114 12.85 -4.37 -4.42
C VAL A 114 11.76 -4.06 -3.38
N CYS A 115 10.56 -3.68 -3.83
CA CYS A 115 9.43 -3.33 -2.96
C CYS A 115 8.22 -4.25 -3.20
N PRO A 116 8.27 -5.52 -2.80
CA PRO A 116 7.14 -6.43 -2.95
C PRO A 116 6.11 -6.27 -1.82
N SER A 117 4.94 -6.88 -2.01
CA SER A 117 3.93 -7.02 -0.95
C SER A 117 4.35 -8.07 0.08
N GLU A 118 3.73 -8.02 1.28
CA GLU A 118 4.10 -8.82 2.45
C GLU A 118 4.18 -10.33 2.17
N TYR A 119 3.27 -10.89 1.39
CA TYR A 119 3.29 -12.32 1.09
C TYR A 119 4.50 -12.73 0.24
N MET A 120 4.97 -11.85 -0.64
CA MET A 120 6.20 -12.08 -1.41
C MET A 120 7.44 -11.86 -0.54
N ILE A 121 7.39 -10.89 0.41
CA ILE A 121 8.43 -10.75 1.45
C ILE A 121 8.57 -12.06 2.23
N MET A 122 7.44 -12.62 2.70
CA MET A 122 7.42 -13.89 3.42
C MET A 122 8.02 -15.04 2.60
N LYS A 123 7.66 -15.13 1.31
CA LYS A 123 8.19 -16.12 0.40
C LYS A 123 9.71 -15.99 0.23
N LEU A 124 10.20 -14.79 -0.06
CA LEU A 124 11.64 -14.55 -0.23
C LEU A 124 12.42 -14.74 1.07
N MET A 125 11.82 -14.47 2.25
CA MET A 125 12.38 -14.80 3.56
C MET A 125 12.48 -16.32 3.75
N SER A 126 11.40 -17.06 3.45
CA SER A 126 11.36 -18.53 3.61
C SER A 126 12.41 -19.22 2.76
N GLU A 127 12.71 -18.69 1.58
CA GLU A 127 13.74 -19.17 0.66
C GLU A 127 15.16 -18.66 1.00
N GLY A 128 15.29 -17.80 2.03
CA GLY A 128 16.57 -17.25 2.45
C GLY A 128 17.24 -16.33 1.42
N ARG A 129 16.47 -15.67 0.55
CA ARG A 129 16.96 -14.80 -0.54
C ARG A 129 17.27 -13.37 -0.12
N LEU A 130 16.79 -12.94 1.06
CA LEU A 130 16.92 -11.57 1.53
C LEU A 130 18.20 -11.32 2.32
N GLU A 131 18.81 -10.18 2.08
CA GLU A 131 19.92 -9.63 2.85
C GLU A 131 19.39 -8.86 4.07
N PRO A 132 19.80 -9.17 5.31
CA PRO A 132 19.31 -8.46 6.48
C PRO A 132 19.84 -7.02 6.52
N PHE A 133 19.07 -6.10 7.09
CA PHE A 133 19.54 -4.76 7.39
C PHE A 133 20.72 -4.77 8.39
N SER A 134 21.56 -3.75 8.33
CA SER A 134 22.62 -3.56 9.31
C SER A 134 22.06 -3.13 10.66
N ASN A 135 22.79 -3.36 11.74
CA ASN A 135 22.38 -2.87 13.06
C ASN A 135 22.30 -1.33 13.09
N ASP A 136 23.18 -0.67 12.34
CA ASP A 136 23.18 0.80 12.25
C ASP A 136 21.89 1.35 11.63
N PHE A 137 21.19 0.60 10.76
CA PHE A 137 19.92 1.01 10.18
C PHE A 137 18.84 1.29 11.25
N TYR A 138 18.91 0.60 12.38
CA TYR A 138 17.95 0.74 13.49
C TYR A 138 18.41 1.72 14.58
N ASP A 139 19.64 2.26 14.50
CA ASP A 139 20.14 3.20 15.50
C ASP A 139 19.48 4.57 15.31
N LYS A 140 18.55 4.90 16.22
CA LYS A 140 17.82 6.17 16.23
C LYS A 140 18.71 7.40 16.53
N ASN A 141 19.96 7.20 16.98
CA ASN A 141 20.91 8.30 17.20
C ASN A 141 21.59 8.77 15.91
N ILE A 142 21.56 7.94 14.86
CA ILE A 142 22.02 8.33 13.53
C ILE A 142 20.94 9.22 12.90
N LYS A 143 21.31 10.46 12.59
CA LYS A 143 20.33 11.47 12.14
C LYS A 143 19.72 11.15 10.77
N GLU A 144 20.42 10.39 9.92
CA GLU A 144 19.96 9.94 8.61
C GLU A 144 19.03 8.74 8.67
N ASN A 145 18.82 8.10 9.82
CA ASN A 145 17.92 6.95 9.99
C ASN A 145 16.47 7.41 10.18
N TYR A 146 15.92 8.00 9.12
CA TYR A 146 14.54 8.53 9.13
C TYR A 146 13.51 7.41 9.29
N TYR A 147 13.71 6.24 8.68
CA TYR A 147 12.81 5.10 8.83
C TYR A 147 12.66 4.67 10.29
N SER A 148 13.76 4.35 10.97
CA SER A 148 13.70 3.84 12.35
C SER A 148 13.17 4.86 13.36
N ARG A 149 13.30 6.16 13.07
CA ARG A 149 12.77 7.23 13.90
C ARG A 149 11.33 7.61 13.59
N GLY A 150 10.90 7.42 12.33
CA GLY A 150 9.63 7.93 11.83
C GLY A 150 8.58 6.86 11.55
N VAL A 151 8.95 5.56 11.51
CA VAL A 151 7.97 4.49 11.28
C VAL A 151 6.91 4.49 12.38
N SER A 152 5.65 4.34 11.98
CA SER A 152 4.51 4.22 12.90
C SER A 152 4.76 3.11 13.93
N PRO A 153 4.46 3.34 15.22
CA PRO A 153 4.50 2.30 16.25
C PRO A 153 3.61 1.10 15.90
N PHE A 154 2.45 1.33 15.28
CA PHE A 154 1.56 0.28 14.82
C PHE A 154 2.23 -0.60 13.75
N ILE A 155 2.78 0.02 12.71
CA ILE A 155 3.47 -0.68 11.62
C ILE A 155 4.71 -1.41 12.14
N LYS A 156 5.49 -0.74 12.99
CA LYS A 156 6.68 -1.36 13.61
C LYS A 156 6.31 -2.63 14.37
N ASN A 157 5.24 -2.58 15.17
CA ASN A 157 4.77 -3.75 15.91
C ASN A 157 4.35 -4.89 14.95
N MET A 158 3.70 -4.58 13.84
CA MET A 158 3.31 -5.57 12.83
C MET A 158 4.55 -6.27 12.22
N PHE A 159 5.60 -5.50 11.89
CA PHE A 159 6.83 -6.05 11.31
C PHE A 159 7.69 -6.80 12.33
N ASP A 160 7.65 -6.41 13.60
CA ASP A 160 8.41 -7.07 14.67
C ASP A 160 7.73 -8.36 15.15
N SER A 161 6.40 -8.44 15.12
CA SER A 161 5.64 -9.59 15.64
C SER A 161 5.35 -10.68 14.62
N ASN A 162 5.49 -10.39 13.31
CA ASN A 162 5.35 -11.39 12.27
C ASN A 162 6.71 -12.00 11.92
N GLU A 163 6.78 -13.33 11.92
CA GLU A 163 8.02 -14.09 11.76
C GLU A 163 7.91 -15.14 10.66
N ILE A 164 9.03 -15.38 9.97
CA ILE A 164 9.23 -16.51 9.08
C ILE A 164 10.50 -17.26 9.53
N ASN A 165 10.38 -18.54 9.79
CA ASN A 165 11.50 -19.40 10.27
C ASN A 165 12.17 -18.86 11.55
N GLY A 166 11.42 -18.17 12.44
CA GLY A 166 11.95 -17.60 13.68
C GLY A 166 12.70 -16.28 13.50
N GLU A 167 12.60 -15.66 12.34
CA GLU A 167 13.14 -14.31 12.06
C GLU A 167 12.00 -13.33 11.80
N ALA A 168 12.02 -12.19 12.50
CA ALA A 168 11.02 -11.13 12.33
C ALA A 168 11.12 -10.48 10.95
N TRP A 169 9.99 -10.05 10.39
CA TRP A 169 9.98 -9.32 9.12
C TRP A 169 10.88 -8.07 9.18
N SER A 170 10.84 -7.34 10.29
CA SER A 170 11.63 -6.12 10.46
C SER A 170 13.12 -6.31 10.26
N ARG A 171 13.63 -7.54 10.38
CA ARG A 171 15.06 -7.81 10.12
C ARG A 171 15.43 -7.68 8.65
N TYR A 172 14.50 -7.94 7.74
CA TYR A 172 14.74 -8.03 6.30
C TYR A 172 13.92 -7.03 5.48
N ALA A 173 12.84 -6.48 6.04
CA ALA A 173 11.92 -5.60 5.35
C ALA A 173 11.71 -4.30 6.12
N ALA A 174 11.68 -3.19 5.38
CA ALA A 174 11.23 -1.89 5.85
C ALA A 174 9.96 -1.51 5.10
N GLY A 175 8.87 -1.27 5.82
CA GLY A 175 7.60 -0.89 5.20
C GLY A 175 7.74 0.37 4.34
N TYR A 176 6.91 0.49 3.31
CA TYR A 176 6.82 1.64 2.42
C TYR A 176 5.42 2.22 2.42
N MET A 177 4.46 1.49 1.89
CA MET A 177 3.04 1.81 1.90
C MET A 177 2.25 0.69 2.57
N TRP A 178 1.05 1.00 3.06
CA TRP A 178 0.16 0.03 3.65
C TRP A 178 -1.29 0.39 3.41
N GLY A 179 -2.18 -0.54 3.62
CA GLY A 179 -3.61 -0.29 3.53
C GLY A 179 -4.45 -1.49 3.90
N ILE A 180 -5.72 -1.35 3.63
CA ILE A 180 -6.72 -2.39 3.80
C ILE A 180 -7.47 -2.64 2.50
N THR A 181 -8.24 -3.72 2.46
CA THR A 181 -9.14 -3.99 1.35
C THR A 181 -10.59 -3.75 1.76
N GLY A 182 -11.42 -3.34 0.82
CA GLY A 182 -12.83 -3.07 1.09
C GLY A 182 -13.65 -2.92 -0.18
N ILE A 183 -14.85 -2.40 -0.01
CA ILE A 183 -15.82 -2.19 -1.09
C ILE A 183 -15.98 -0.68 -1.32
N ILE A 184 -15.55 -0.21 -2.50
CA ILE A 184 -15.95 1.10 -3.00
C ILE A 184 -17.34 0.97 -3.61
N TYR A 185 -18.22 1.95 -3.39
CA TYR A 185 -19.60 1.86 -3.86
C TYR A 185 -20.24 3.21 -4.12
N ASN A 186 -21.22 3.22 -5.03
CA ASN A 186 -22.10 4.37 -5.27
C ASN A 186 -23.23 4.35 -4.23
N PRO A 187 -23.33 5.33 -3.31
CA PRO A 187 -24.35 5.34 -2.25
C PRO A 187 -25.77 5.52 -2.76
N ASP A 188 -25.97 6.01 -3.98
CA ASP A 188 -27.30 6.13 -4.59
C ASP A 188 -27.86 4.77 -5.06
N ALA A 189 -26.98 3.76 -5.27
CA ALA A 189 -27.36 2.44 -5.77
C ALA A 189 -27.23 1.33 -4.73
N VAL A 190 -26.25 1.44 -3.82
CA VAL A 190 -25.87 0.44 -2.85
C VAL A 190 -25.90 1.06 -1.45
N SER A 191 -26.62 0.44 -0.51
CA SER A 191 -26.60 0.91 0.88
C SER A 191 -25.27 0.56 1.58
N LYS A 192 -24.92 1.31 2.62
CA LYS A 192 -23.76 1.04 3.45
C LYS A 192 -23.80 -0.39 4.03
N GLU A 193 -24.95 -0.87 4.45
CA GLU A 193 -25.13 -2.22 5.00
C GLU A 193 -24.81 -3.30 3.97
N GLU A 194 -25.22 -3.09 2.71
CA GLU A 194 -24.91 -4.03 1.62
C GLU A 194 -23.43 -4.00 1.25
N ALA A 195 -22.78 -2.83 1.25
CA ALA A 195 -21.36 -2.69 0.99
C ALA A 195 -20.48 -3.20 2.16
N SER A 196 -21.03 -3.28 3.39
CA SER A 196 -20.30 -3.67 4.59
C SER A 196 -20.25 -5.19 4.83
N THR A 197 -20.31 -6.01 3.78
CA THR A 197 -20.20 -7.47 3.87
C THR A 197 -19.62 -8.06 2.59
N TRP A 198 -18.74 -9.05 2.72
CA TRP A 198 -18.21 -9.77 1.56
C TRP A 198 -19.29 -10.51 0.75
N THR A 199 -20.45 -10.77 1.32
CA THR A 199 -21.57 -11.42 0.58
C THR A 199 -22.09 -10.56 -0.57
N ILE A 200 -21.75 -9.27 -0.63
CA ILE A 200 -22.13 -8.39 -1.75
C ILE A 200 -21.59 -8.90 -3.08
N ILE A 201 -20.41 -9.54 -3.10
CA ILE A 201 -19.76 -9.99 -4.35
C ILE A 201 -20.57 -11.03 -5.13
N ASN A 202 -21.50 -11.74 -4.46
CA ASN A 202 -22.43 -12.69 -5.10
C ASN A 202 -23.89 -12.28 -4.95
N ASN A 203 -24.18 -11.02 -4.57
CA ASN A 203 -25.55 -10.56 -4.43
C ASN A 203 -26.22 -10.38 -5.82
N SER A 204 -27.23 -11.20 -6.11
CA SER A 204 -27.94 -11.20 -7.39
C SER A 204 -28.66 -9.89 -7.73
N ARG A 205 -28.93 -9.02 -6.73
CA ARG A 205 -29.46 -7.66 -6.94
C ARG A 205 -28.51 -6.82 -7.82
N PHE A 206 -27.21 -7.04 -7.69
CA PHE A 206 -26.18 -6.29 -8.39
C PHE A 206 -25.56 -7.09 -9.55
N LYS A 207 -26.32 -8.02 -10.13
CA LYS A 207 -25.82 -8.86 -11.23
C LYS A 207 -25.26 -8.01 -12.37
N ARG A 208 -24.01 -8.29 -12.76
CA ARG A 208 -23.25 -7.55 -13.79
C ARG A 208 -23.02 -6.07 -13.47
N GLN A 209 -22.94 -5.73 -12.16
CA GLN A 209 -22.73 -4.37 -11.70
C GLN A 209 -21.63 -4.25 -10.62
N ILE A 210 -20.92 -5.34 -10.33
CA ILE A 210 -19.84 -5.39 -9.33
C ILE A 210 -18.55 -5.90 -9.99
N THR A 211 -17.43 -5.29 -9.67
CA THR A 211 -16.10 -5.77 -10.03
C THR A 211 -15.42 -6.46 -8.85
N ILE A 212 -14.61 -7.46 -9.18
CA ILE A 212 -13.82 -8.25 -8.22
C ILE A 212 -12.35 -8.17 -8.62
N LYS A 213 -11.42 -8.22 -7.68
CA LYS A 213 -9.99 -8.25 -7.99
C LYS A 213 -9.62 -9.52 -8.76
N ASP A 214 -8.91 -9.36 -9.89
CA ASP A 214 -8.32 -10.46 -10.66
C ASP A 214 -6.96 -10.86 -10.05
N ASN A 215 -7.03 -11.28 -8.80
CA ASN A 215 -5.90 -11.77 -8.01
C ASN A 215 -6.39 -12.93 -7.16
N VAL A 216 -5.69 -14.06 -7.25
CA VAL A 216 -6.10 -15.30 -6.55
C VAL A 216 -6.22 -15.10 -5.04
N ARG A 217 -5.30 -14.35 -4.42
CA ARG A 217 -5.29 -14.14 -2.98
C ARG A 217 -6.44 -13.27 -2.53
N ASP A 218 -6.63 -12.13 -3.19
CA ASP A 218 -7.71 -11.19 -2.87
C ASP A 218 -9.08 -11.84 -3.09
N SER A 219 -9.28 -12.49 -4.25
CA SER A 219 -10.54 -13.19 -4.54
C SER A 219 -10.84 -14.29 -3.53
N MET A 220 -9.83 -15.06 -3.11
CA MET A 220 -9.95 -16.10 -2.08
C MET A 220 -10.31 -15.49 -0.73
N PHE A 221 -9.66 -14.39 -0.31
CA PHE A 221 -9.97 -13.71 0.94
C PHE A 221 -11.42 -13.26 1.00
N ALA A 222 -11.89 -12.58 -0.05
CA ALA A 222 -13.28 -12.14 -0.14
C ALA A 222 -14.27 -13.32 -0.13
N ALA A 223 -13.95 -14.40 -0.84
CA ALA A 223 -14.78 -15.61 -0.86
C ALA A 223 -14.85 -16.30 0.51
N ILE A 224 -13.72 -16.46 1.20
CA ILE A 224 -13.69 -17.00 2.58
C ILE A 224 -14.53 -16.13 3.50
N GLY A 225 -14.39 -14.80 3.45
CA GLY A 225 -15.19 -13.87 4.23
C GLY A 225 -16.68 -14.04 3.98
N ALA A 226 -17.09 -14.17 2.71
CA ALA A 226 -18.48 -14.37 2.33
C ALA A 226 -19.03 -15.74 2.78
N ILE A 227 -18.32 -16.83 2.51
CA ILE A 227 -18.73 -18.21 2.88
C ILE A 227 -18.84 -18.36 4.40
N LYS A 228 -17.91 -17.79 5.14
CA LYS A 228 -17.85 -17.87 6.61
C LYS A 228 -18.57 -16.72 7.30
N SER A 229 -19.34 -15.87 6.60
CA SER A 229 -19.94 -14.63 7.13
C SER A 229 -20.73 -14.86 8.42
N ASP A 230 -21.62 -15.86 8.46
CA ASP A 230 -22.43 -16.18 9.63
C ASP A 230 -21.56 -16.54 10.84
N LYS A 231 -20.47 -17.27 10.64
CA LYS A 231 -19.52 -17.63 11.71
C LYS A 231 -18.78 -16.41 12.20
N LEU A 232 -18.14 -15.66 11.29
CA LEU A 232 -17.25 -14.53 11.60
C LEU A 232 -17.99 -13.37 12.27
N THR A 233 -19.28 -13.18 11.94
CA THR A 233 -20.13 -12.12 12.52
C THR A 233 -20.96 -12.59 13.73
N SER A 234 -20.84 -13.86 14.12
CA SER A 234 -21.58 -14.37 15.28
C SER A 234 -21.10 -13.76 16.59
N LYS A 235 -22.03 -13.49 17.53
CA LYS A 235 -21.71 -12.95 18.84
C LYS A 235 -20.69 -13.80 19.62
N SER A 236 -20.75 -15.13 19.46
CA SER A 236 -19.82 -16.05 20.14
C SER A 236 -18.41 -15.96 19.59
N PHE A 237 -18.27 -15.74 18.25
CA PHE A 237 -16.98 -15.57 17.62
C PHE A 237 -16.34 -14.24 18.02
N LEU A 238 -17.09 -13.13 17.90
CA LEU A 238 -16.64 -11.78 18.25
C LEU A 238 -16.27 -11.63 19.74
N ALA A 239 -16.93 -12.38 20.63
CA ALA A 239 -16.65 -12.36 22.07
C ALA A 239 -15.54 -13.32 22.50
N SER A 240 -14.88 -14.03 21.60
CA SER A 240 -13.81 -14.97 21.97
C SER A 240 -12.55 -14.23 22.44
N LYS A 241 -11.89 -14.76 23.48
CA LYS A 241 -10.69 -14.12 24.07
C LYS A 241 -9.50 -14.08 23.11
N ASP A 242 -9.46 -15.01 22.16
CA ASP A 242 -8.47 -15.21 21.12
C ASP A 242 -9.02 -14.84 19.74
N TYR A 243 -9.87 -13.79 19.71
CA TYR A 243 -10.58 -13.35 18.51
C TYR A 243 -9.65 -13.13 17.32
N LYS A 244 -8.56 -12.35 17.48
CA LYS A 244 -7.62 -12.04 16.39
C LYS A 244 -6.93 -13.28 15.84
N GLU A 245 -6.46 -14.18 16.72
CA GLU A 245 -5.83 -15.43 16.30
C GLU A 245 -6.82 -16.31 15.53
N LYS A 246 -8.05 -16.44 16.02
CA LYS A 246 -9.09 -17.20 15.35
C LYS A 246 -9.48 -16.59 14.01
N LEU A 247 -9.60 -15.26 13.95
CA LEU A 247 -9.89 -14.55 12.71
C LEU A 247 -8.80 -14.82 11.67
N ALA A 248 -7.54 -14.68 12.06
CA ALA A 248 -6.41 -14.97 11.19
C ALA A 248 -6.41 -16.44 10.71
N GLN A 249 -6.71 -17.41 11.59
CA GLN A 249 -6.82 -18.82 11.21
C GLN A 249 -7.96 -19.06 10.22
N GLU A 250 -9.14 -18.48 10.46
CA GLU A 250 -10.30 -18.65 9.56
C GLU A 250 -10.07 -18.02 8.18
N MET A 251 -9.46 -16.83 8.15
CA MET A 251 -9.21 -16.11 6.90
C MET A 251 -8.01 -16.66 6.11
N ASN A 252 -7.13 -17.42 6.76
CA ASN A 252 -5.98 -18.09 6.13
C ASN A 252 -6.16 -19.61 6.00
N ASP A 253 -7.41 -20.10 6.07
CA ASP A 253 -7.71 -21.52 5.93
C ASP A 253 -7.55 -21.97 4.47
N THR A 254 -6.50 -22.71 4.19
CA THR A 254 -6.17 -23.31 2.88
C THR A 254 -6.37 -24.83 2.87
N SER A 255 -7.24 -25.37 3.75
CA SER A 255 -7.62 -26.78 3.69
C SER A 255 -8.31 -27.14 2.37
N ASP A 256 -8.15 -28.38 1.94
CA ASP A 256 -8.75 -28.89 0.69
C ASP A 256 -10.27 -28.64 0.63
N ASP A 257 -10.95 -28.74 1.78
CA ASP A 257 -12.39 -28.50 1.87
C ASP A 257 -12.70 -27.00 1.64
N THR A 258 -11.98 -26.09 2.31
CA THR A 258 -12.15 -24.64 2.12
C THR A 258 -11.80 -24.22 0.71
N ILE A 259 -10.70 -24.70 0.14
CA ILE A 259 -10.31 -24.38 -1.26
C ILE A 259 -11.40 -24.81 -2.23
N LYS A 260 -11.99 -26.00 -2.03
CA LYS A 260 -13.09 -26.47 -2.87
C LYS A 260 -14.34 -25.60 -2.74
N GLU A 261 -14.73 -25.24 -1.53
CA GLU A 261 -15.88 -24.34 -1.29
C GLU A 261 -15.64 -22.96 -1.93
N VAL A 262 -14.43 -22.40 -1.80
CA VAL A 262 -14.02 -21.13 -2.42
C VAL A 262 -14.11 -21.23 -3.95
N GLN A 263 -13.62 -22.32 -4.54
CA GLN A 263 -13.67 -22.53 -5.99
C GLN A 263 -15.12 -22.58 -6.50
N GLU A 264 -16.00 -23.31 -5.82
CA GLU A 264 -17.43 -23.39 -6.17
C GLU A 264 -18.08 -22.01 -6.04
N TYR A 265 -17.83 -21.28 -4.95
CA TYR A 265 -18.38 -19.95 -4.71
C TYR A 265 -17.88 -18.91 -5.74
N LEU A 266 -16.57 -18.89 -6.04
CA LEU A 266 -16.01 -17.96 -7.03
C LEU A 266 -16.51 -18.26 -8.46
N GLN A 267 -16.90 -19.51 -8.76
CA GLN A 267 -17.55 -19.82 -10.04
C GLN A 267 -18.95 -19.18 -10.13
N GLU A 268 -19.72 -19.15 -9.03
CA GLU A 268 -20.98 -18.42 -8.96
C GLU A 268 -20.78 -16.91 -9.06
N VAL A 269 -19.77 -16.38 -8.33
CA VAL A 269 -19.38 -14.96 -8.40
C VAL A 269 -19.04 -14.56 -9.83
N LYS A 270 -18.31 -15.39 -10.58
CA LYS A 270 -17.97 -15.14 -11.99
C LYS A 270 -19.23 -14.99 -12.87
N ASP A 271 -20.26 -15.77 -12.62
CA ASP A 271 -21.53 -15.67 -13.36
C ASP A 271 -22.36 -14.44 -12.98
N ASN A 272 -22.11 -13.89 -11.78
CA ASN A 272 -22.82 -12.74 -11.24
C ASN A 272 -22.06 -11.41 -11.44
N ALA A 273 -20.75 -11.39 -11.28
CA ALA A 273 -19.92 -10.19 -11.39
C ALA A 273 -19.98 -9.57 -12.80
N TYR A 274 -19.67 -8.27 -12.87
CA TYR A 274 -19.41 -7.57 -14.12
C TYR A 274 -18.11 -8.10 -14.75
N SER A 275 -17.02 -8.03 -13.98
CA SER A 275 -15.71 -8.56 -14.36
C SER A 275 -14.83 -8.85 -13.13
N PHE A 276 -13.82 -9.68 -13.35
CA PHE A 276 -12.62 -9.73 -12.51
C PHE A 276 -11.60 -8.85 -13.18
N GLU A 277 -11.01 -7.92 -12.43
CA GLU A 277 -10.07 -6.94 -12.97
C GLU A 277 -9.19 -6.31 -11.87
N THR A 278 -8.09 -5.69 -12.27
CA THR A 278 -7.15 -5.06 -11.36
C THR A 278 -7.30 -3.54 -11.43
N ASP A 279 -6.94 -2.91 -12.54
CA ASP A 279 -6.85 -1.45 -12.67
C ASP A 279 -8.05 -0.80 -13.35
N SER A 280 -8.71 -1.49 -14.28
CA SER A 280 -9.85 -0.95 -15.04
C SER A 280 -11.09 -0.68 -14.16
N ALA A 281 -11.17 -1.30 -12.97
CA ALA A 281 -12.23 -1.06 -12.00
C ALA A 281 -12.36 0.41 -11.61
N LYS A 282 -11.25 1.13 -11.51
CA LYS A 282 -11.24 2.58 -11.18
C LYS A 282 -12.08 3.39 -12.18
N ALA A 283 -11.80 3.22 -13.46
CA ALA A 283 -12.54 3.91 -14.52
C ALA A 283 -14.01 3.46 -14.62
N ASP A 284 -14.28 2.18 -14.42
CA ASP A 284 -15.64 1.64 -14.45
C ASP A 284 -16.51 2.17 -13.28
N MET A 285 -15.91 2.41 -12.12
CA MET A 285 -16.58 3.06 -10.99
C MET A 285 -16.87 4.55 -11.26
N ILE A 286 -15.85 5.32 -11.69
CA ILE A 286 -15.98 6.76 -11.95
C ILE A 286 -17.05 7.04 -13.02
N THR A 287 -17.10 6.21 -14.05
CA THR A 287 -18.09 6.36 -15.14
C THR A 287 -19.49 5.82 -14.80
N GLY A 288 -19.68 5.26 -13.61
CA GLY A 288 -20.96 4.67 -13.18
C GLY A 288 -21.36 3.40 -13.93
N LYS A 289 -20.43 2.74 -14.60
CA LYS A 289 -20.66 1.49 -15.33
C LYS A 289 -20.91 0.31 -14.38
N VAL A 290 -20.30 0.37 -13.20
CA VAL A 290 -20.54 -0.53 -12.07
C VAL A 290 -20.93 0.27 -10.84
N VAL A 291 -21.62 -0.35 -9.88
CA VAL A 291 -22.14 0.31 -8.69
C VAL A 291 -21.35 -0.01 -7.43
N ALA A 292 -20.53 -1.05 -7.46
CA ALA A 292 -19.61 -1.40 -6.39
C ALA A 292 -18.39 -2.16 -6.94
N GLY A 293 -17.31 -2.15 -6.20
CA GLY A 293 -16.08 -2.87 -6.55
C GLY A 293 -15.25 -3.25 -5.34
N TYR A 294 -14.67 -4.42 -5.38
CA TYR A 294 -13.63 -4.82 -4.43
C TYR A 294 -12.34 -4.07 -4.76
N GLN A 295 -11.82 -3.27 -3.83
CA GLN A 295 -10.67 -2.41 -4.06
C GLN A 295 -9.65 -2.48 -2.90
N TRP A 296 -8.37 -2.26 -3.23
CA TRP A 296 -7.36 -1.82 -2.27
C TRP A 296 -7.66 -0.38 -1.87
N SER A 297 -7.41 -0.05 -0.62
CA SER A 297 -7.78 1.26 -0.06
C SER A 297 -7.10 2.45 -0.77
N GLY A 298 -5.85 2.30 -1.23
CA GLY A 298 -5.18 3.33 -2.01
C GLY A 298 -5.86 3.60 -3.35
N ASP A 299 -6.21 2.53 -4.10
CA ASP A 299 -7.01 2.66 -5.33
C ASP A 299 -8.39 3.28 -5.07
N ALA A 300 -9.01 2.93 -3.94
CA ALA A 300 -10.30 3.50 -3.56
C ALA A 300 -10.20 5.02 -3.30
N VAL A 301 -9.13 5.48 -2.61
CA VAL A 301 -8.87 6.92 -2.41
C VAL A 301 -8.73 7.63 -3.74
N TYR A 302 -7.86 7.13 -4.63
CA TYR A 302 -7.70 7.69 -5.96
C TYR A 302 -9.03 7.75 -6.73
N THR A 303 -9.82 6.67 -6.69
CA THR A 303 -11.10 6.58 -7.40
C THR A 303 -12.12 7.58 -6.86
N MET A 304 -12.21 7.74 -5.54
CA MET A 304 -13.07 8.74 -4.89
C MET A 304 -12.64 10.17 -5.25
N ASP A 305 -11.34 10.46 -5.20
CA ASP A 305 -10.80 11.78 -5.56
C ASP A 305 -11.09 12.14 -7.04
N GLN A 306 -11.05 11.17 -7.94
CA GLN A 306 -11.39 11.41 -9.35
C GLN A 306 -12.90 11.60 -9.55
N ALA A 307 -13.73 10.80 -8.87
CA ALA A 307 -15.19 10.92 -8.94
C ALA A 307 -15.66 12.27 -8.40
N ASP A 308 -15.07 12.77 -7.32
CA ASP A 308 -15.39 14.08 -6.73
C ASP A 308 -15.15 15.24 -7.72
N LYS A 309 -14.19 15.12 -8.64
CA LYS A 309 -13.94 16.12 -9.69
C LYS A 309 -15.07 16.23 -10.71
N ASP A 310 -15.80 15.14 -10.89
CA ASP A 310 -16.95 15.04 -11.79
C ASP A 310 -18.29 15.19 -11.03
N ASP A 311 -18.26 15.72 -9.80
CA ASP A 311 -19.44 15.85 -8.90
C ASP A 311 -20.15 14.49 -8.66
N PHE A 312 -19.39 13.39 -8.67
CA PHE A 312 -19.88 12.02 -8.47
C PHE A 312 -19.37 11.44 -7.16
N THR A 313 -20.25 11.28 -6.18
CA THR A 313 -19.87 10.78 -4.85
C THR A 313 -19.75 9.26 -4.84
N LEU A 314 -18.61 8.77 -4.37
CA LEU A 314 -18.37 7.38 -4.04
C LEU A 314 -18.01 7.24 -2.56
N ASN A 315 -18.39 6.14 -1.94
CA ASN A 315 -18.07 5.80 -0.57
C ASN A 315 -17.23 4.53 -0.49
N PHE A 316 -16.58 4.32 0.64
CA PHE A 316 -15.80 3.13 0.94
C PHE A 316 -16.36 2.45 2.19
N ALA A 317 -16.56 1.13 2.13
CA ALA A 317 -17.01 0.32 3.27
C ALA A 317 -16.05 -0.84 3.52
N VAL A 318 -15.83 -1.11 4.80
CA VAL A 318 -15.03 -2.25 5.22
C VAL A 318 -15.95 -3.37 5.68
N PRO A 319 -15.89 -4.56 5.06
CA PRO A 319 -16.73 -5.68 5.45
C PRO A 319 -16.59 -6.06 6.92
N LYS A 320 -17.71 -6.36 7.55
CA LYS A 320 -17.81 -6.67 8.98
C LYS A 320 -17.21 -8.02 9.36
N GLU A 321 -17.04 -8.91 8.40
CA GLU A 321 -16.44 -10.22 8.59
C GLU A 321 -14.95 -10.12 8.87
N SER A 322 -14.24 -9.39 8.03
CA SER A 322 -12.81 -9.13 8.12
C SER A 322 -12.37 -8.22 6.97
N THR A 323 -11.20 -7.62 7.10
CA THR A 323 -10.48 -7.00 5.99
C THR A 323 -9.05 -7.54 5.93
N ASN A 324 -8.49 -7.65 4.71
CA ASN A 324 -7.06 -7.85 4.58
C ASN A 324 -6.33 -6.55 4.89
N ILE A 325 -5.32 -6.62 5.75
CA ILE A 325 -4.32 -5.57 5.90
C ILE A 325 -3.08 -5.98 5.12
N TYR A 326 -2.65 -5.13 4.18
CA TYR A 326 -1.49 -5.39 3.34
C TYR A 326 -0.39 -4.36 3.56
N PHE A 327 0.84 -4.79 3.29
CA PHE A 327 2.04 -3.97 3.40
C PHE A 327 2.91 -4.18 2.18
N ASP A 328 3.36 -3.09 1.57
CA ASP A 328 4.46 -3.13 0.62
C ASP A 328 5.72 -2.66 1.34
N GLY A 329 6.82 -3.33 1.12
CA GLY A 329 8.04 -3.04 1.86
C GLY A 329 9.32 -3.27 1.08
N TRP A 330 10.30 -2.43 1.34
CA TRP A 330 11.62 -2.50 0.77
C TRP A 330 12.43 -3.66 1.36
N VAL A 331 12.93 -4.52 0.49
CA VAL A 331 13.82 -5.64 0.86
C VAL A 331 15.07 -5.63 -0.01
N MET A 332 16.21 -5.92 0.60
CA MET A 332 17.48 -6.09 -0.10
C MET A 332 17.67 -7.55 -0.53
N LEU A 333 18.11 -7.77 -1.76
CA LEU A 333 18.35 -9.10 -2.29
C LEU A 333 19.82 -9.49 -2.13
N LYS A 334 20.08 -10.71 -1.63
CA LYS A 334 21.45 -11.25 -1.50
C LYS A 334 22.17 -11.33 -2.84
N SER A 335 21.45 -11.65 -3.93
CA SER A 335 22.01 -11.72 -5.28
C SER A 335 22.57 -10.39 -5.75
N GLY A 336 21.89 -9.29 -5.48
CA GLY A 336 22.30 -7.96 -5.92
C GLY A 336 23.33 -7.32 -4.97
N ILE A 337 23.06 -7.34 -3.66
CA ILE A 337 23.97 -6.77 -2.65
C ILE A 337 25.31 -7.52 -2.63
N GLY A 338 25.30 -8.86 -2.71
CA GLY A 338 26.50 -9.68 -2.90
C GLY A 338 27.62 -9.46 -1.89
N GLY A 339 27.29 -9.04 -0.67
CA GLY A 339 28.29 -8.70 0.36
C GLY A 339 29.01 -7.36 0.11
N ASN A 340 28.50 -6.50 -0.76
CA ASN A 340 29.01 -5.17 -1.03
C ASN A 340 28.43 -4.16 -0.03
N ASP A 341 29.26 -3.75 0.95
CA ASP A 341 28.83 -2.82 2.01
C ASP A 341 28.42 -1.44 1.47
N GLU A 342 29.03 -0.95 0.38
CA GLU A 342 28.68 0.33 -0.21
C GLU A 342 27.30 0.29 -0.87
N LYS A 343 26.97 -0.80 -1.59
CA LYS A 343 25.62 -1.01 -2.13
C LYS A 343 24.59 -1.18 -1.02
N LYS A 344 24.91 -1.94 0.03
CA LYS A 344 24.05 -2.11 1.20
C LYS A 344 23.75 -0.77 1.86
N GLN A 345 24.75 0.06 2.05
CA GLN A 345 24.57 1.40 2.59
C GLN A 345 23.69 2.25 1.67
N ALA A 346 23.93 2.22 0.36
CA ALA A 346 23.12 2.98 -0.62
C ALA A 346 21.65 2.54 -0.61
N ALA A 347 21.37 1.24 -0.55
CA ALA A 347 20.02 0.69 -0.47
C ALA A 347 19.30 1.14 0.82
N GLN A 348 19.98 1.01 1.98
CA GLN A 348 19.43 1.47 3.26
C GLN A 348 19.22 2.99 3.30
N SER A 349 20.12 3.75 2.64
CA SER A 349 19.97 5.20 2.52
C SER A 349 18.82 5.62 1.62
N PHE A 350 18.51 4.83 0.56
CA PHE A 350 17.34 5.06 -0.28
C PHE A 350 16.05 4.91 0.54
N ILE A 351 15.93 3.86 1.33
CA ILE A 351 14.80 3.65 2.24
C ILE A 351 14.66 4.81 3.22
N ASN A 352 15.78 5.21 3.85
CA ASN A 352 15.77 6.32 4.80
C ASN A 352 15.39 7.65 4.14
N PHE A 353 15.85 7.90 2.91
CA PHE A 353 15.47 9.10 2.16
C PHE A 353 13.96 9.15 1.86
N LEU A 354 13.38 8.05 1.41
CA LEU A 354 11.93 7.96 1.19
C LEU A 354 11.12 8.09 2.49
N SER A 355 11.75 7.80 3.63
CA SER A 355 11.14 7.86 4.97
C SER A 355 11.28 9.23 5.65
N MET A 356 11.89 10.22 5.00
CA MET A 356 11.79 11.60 5.47
C MET A 356 10.32 12.02 5.47
N PRO A 357 9.81 12.68 6.53
CA PRO A 357 8.39 13.03 6.59
C PRO A 357 7.89 13.79 5.36
N GLU A 358 8.67 14.73 4.85
CA GLU A 358 8.35 15.51 3.66
C GLU A 358 8.29 14.63 2.40
N ASN A 359 9.21 13.68 2.25
CA ASN A 359 9.23 12.74 1.12
C ASN A 359 8.10 11.70 1.23
N ALA A 360 7.78 11.27 2.44
CA ALA A 360 6.62 10.41 2.67
C ALA A 360 5.31 11.09 2.26
N VAL A 361 5.13 12.38 2.61
CA VAL A 361 3.98 13.18 2.17
C VAL A 361 3.97 13.33 0.64
N ARG A 362 5.11 13.62 0.00
CA ARG A 362 5.21 13.70 -1.47
C ARG A 362 4.70 12.42 -2.12
N ASN A 363 5.17 11.26 -1.64
CA ASN A 363 4.72 9.97 -2.17
C ASN A 363 3.24 9.72 -1.88
N MET A 364 2.75 9.99 -0.66
CA MET A 364 1.31 9.84 -0.33
C MET A 364 0.42 10.70 -1.23
N TYR A 365 0.82 11.95 -1.47
CA TYR A 365 0.08 12.87 -2.32
C TYR A 365 0.05 12.41 -3.78
N TYR A 366 1.21 11.97 -4.30
CA TYR A 366 1.35 11.54 -5.69
C TYR A 366 0.63 10.21 -5.97
N ILE A 367 0.82 9.22 -5.09
CA ILE A 367 0.35 7.84 -5.27
C ILE A 367 -1.12 7.67 -4.80
N GLY A 368 -1.53 8.38 -3.74
CA GLY A 368 -2.82 8.19 -3.05
C GLY A 368 -2.80 7.11 -1.96
N TYR A 369 -1.70 6.38 -1.78
CA TYR A 369 -1.53 5.35 -0.75
C TYR A 369 -1.02 5.94 0.57
N THR A 370 -1.14 5.18 1.65
CA THR A 370 -0.74 5.60 2.99
C THR A 370 0.68 5.13 3.29
N SER A 371 1.56 6.08 3.63
CA SER A 371 2.92 5.75 4.08
C SER A 371 2.89 5.06 5.45
N VAL A 372 3.87 4.17 5.67
CA VAL A 372 4.13 3.58 6.98
C VAL A 372 4.74 4.57 7.98
N ILE A 373 5.08 5.78 7.53
CA ILE A 373 5.74 6.79 8.33
C ILE A 373 4.71 7.65 9.06
N SER A 374 4.77 7.70 10.39
CA SER A 374 4.01 8.63 11.22
C SER A 374 4.77 9.94 11.52
N GLY A 375 6.09 9.96 11.22
CA GLY A 375 6.95 11.11 11.43
C GLY A 375 7.74 11.11 12.74
N GLY A 376 7.39 10.26 13.71
CA GLY A 376 8.04 10.24 15.02
C GLY A 376 7.86 11.57 15.78
N ASN A 377 8.91 12.39 15.83
CA ASN A 377 8.85 13.73 16.47
C ASN A 377 8.50 14.86 15.50
N SER A 378 8.23 14.55 14.22
CA SER A 378 7.84 15.52 13.20
C SER A 378 6.33 15.55 13.05
N ASP A 379 5.73 16.71 12.99
CA ASP A 379 4.28 16.87 12.81
C ASP A 379 3.86 16.89 11.32
N VAL A 380 4.79 16.85 10.37
CA VAL A 380 4.57 16.98 8.92
C VAL A 380 3.49 16.03 8.40
N ILE A 381 3.53 14.74 8.81
CA ILE A 381 2.53 13.76 8.37
C ILE A 381 1.14 14.09 8.93
N PHE A 382 1.06 14.47 10.21
CA PHE A 382 -0.22 14.80 10.84
C PHE A 382 -0.79 16.12 10.30
N ASP A 383 0.07 17.12 10.02
CA ASP A 383 -0.34 18.37 9.38
C ASP A 383 -0.85 18.13 7.95
N TYR A 384 -0.27 17.16 7.22
CA TYR A 384 -0.79 16.75 5.93
C TYR A 384 -2.20 16.13 6.04
N LEU A 385 -2.47 15.36 7.11
CA LEU A 385 -3.81 14.82 7.35
C LEU A 385 -4.81 15.93 7.70
N LYS A 386 -4.41 16.91 8.51
CA LYS A 386 -5.24 18.10 8.77
C LYS A 386 -5.54 18.84 7.48
N TRP A 387 -4.50 19.11 6.69
CA TRP A 387 -4.66 19.78 5.40
C TRP A 387 -5.66 19.07 4.47
N ASN A 388 -5.68 17.72 4.49
CA ASN A 388 -6.56 16.91 3.66
C ASN A 388 -7.98 16.74 4.20
N TYR A 389 -8.15 16.59 5.52
CA TYR A 389 -9.36 16.03 6.10
C TYR A 389 -10.00 16.87 7.20
N GLU A 390 -9.31 17.85 7.76
CA GLU A 390 -9.88 18.66 8.84
C GLU A 390 -11.08 19.46 8.33
N ALA A 391 -12.15 19.49 9.12
CA ALA A 391 -13.34 20.25 8.82
C ALA A 391 -13.06 21.76 8.80
N ASP A 392 -13.74 22.50 7.94
CA ASP A 392 -13.70 23.97 7.97
C ASP A 392 -14.36 24.47 9.27
N ASP A 393 -13.96 25.65 9.77
CA ASP A 393 -14.47 26.25 11.03
C ASP A 393 -15.99 26.44 11.08
N ASP A 394 -16.65 26.54 9.92
CA ASP A 394 -18.09 26.73 9.78
C ASP A 394 -18.85 25.42 9.47
N GLU A 395 -18.16 24.27 9.42
CA GLU A 395 -18.79 22.98 9.22
C GLU A 395 -19.57 22.54 10.47
N ALA A 396 -20.88 22.32 10.30
CA ALA A 396 -21.79 22.07 11.43
C ALA A 396 -21.90 20.59 11.83
N ASP A 397 -21.64 19.65 10.91
CA ASP A 397 -21.75 18.20 11.18
C ASP A 397 -20.39 17.54 11.14
N THR A 398 -19.69 17.64 12.25
CA THR A 398 -18.33 17.09 12.43
C THR A 398 -18.28 15.92 13.41
N VAL A 399 -17.20 15.21 13.39
CA VAL A 399 -16.90 14.10 14.30
C VAL A 399 -15.41 14.04 14.59
N GLU A 400 -15.06 13.65 15.83
CA GLU A 400 -13.68 13.36 16.21
C GLU A 400 -13.24 12.01 15.60
N TYR A 401 -12.03 11.99 15.02
CA TYR A 401 -11.43 10.82 14.40
C TYR A 401 -10.06 10.55 15.03
N PRO A 402 -9.97 9.61 15.99
CA PRO A 402 -8.73 9.32 16.71
C PRO A 402 -7.76 8.53 15.85
N LEU A 403 -6.50 8.96 15.80
CA LEU A 403 -5.40 8.37 15.05
C LEU A 403 -4.18 8.03 15.93
N GLY A 404 -4.33 8.14 17.25
CA GLY A 404 -3.26 7.90 18.21
C GLY A 404 -2.60 6.53 18.05
N TYR A 405 -3.38 5.48 17.73
CA TYR A 405 -2.84 4.13 17.48
C TYR A 405 -1.74 4.11 16.42
N PHE A 406 -1.88 4.92 15.37
CA PHE A 406 -0.93 4.99 14.26
C PHE A 406 0.26 5.91 14.57
N PHE A 407 0.01 7.06 15.18
CA PHE A 407 1.03 8.11 15.37
C PHE A 407 1.91 7.91 16.60
N SER A 408 1.31 7.62 17.74
CA SER A 408 2.02 7.45 19.02
C SER A 408 1.99 6.02 19.56
N GLY A 409 1.09 5.18 19.07
CA GLY A 409 0.82 3.85 19.61
C GLY A 409 -0.09 3.88 20.85
N ASP A 410 -0.62 5.05 21.20
CA ASP A 410 -1.60 5.26 22.26
C ASP A 410 -2.90 5.77 21.62
N SER A 411 -3.94 4.94 21.61
CA SER A 411 -5.22 5.27 20.97
C SER A 411 -5.93 6.45 21.64
N ASP A 412 -5.62 6.73 22.90
CA ASP A 412 -6.20 7.82 23.69
C ASP A 412 -5.38 9.13 23.60
N ASP A 413 -4.35 9.18 22.75
CA ASP A 413 -3.52 10.38 22.58
C ASP A 413 -4.29 11.50 21.89
N GLU A 414 -4.77 12.46 22.67
CA GLU A 414 -5.56 13.62 22.23
C GLU A 414 -4.84 14.47 21.19
N LYS A 415 -3.50 14.43 21.11
CA LYS A 415 -2.72 15.16 20.10
C LYS A 415 -3.09 14.72 18.67
N TYR A 416 -3.45 13.47 18.49
CA TYR A 416 -3.71 12.87 17.18
C TYR A 416 -5.20 12.59 16.94
N ILE A 417 -6.06 13.51 17.37
CA ILE A 417 -7.49 13.52 17.05
C ILE A 417 -7.72 14.56 15.95
N LEU A 418 -8.31 14.15 14.82
CA LEU A 418 -8.80 15.05 13.79
C LEU A 418 -10.28 15.35 14.01
N THR A 419 -10.69 16.60 13.73
CA THR A 419 -12.11 16.93 13.59
C THR A 419 -12.45 16.92 12.11
N ILE A 420 -13.24 15.95 11.67
CA ILE A 420 -13.55 15.73 10.25
C ILE A 420 -15.05 15.93 9.98
N PRO A 421 -15.45 16.31 8.74
CA PRO A 421 -16.85 16.21 8.32
C PRO A 421 -17.34 14.77 8.47
N ARG A 422 -18.58 14.61 8.96
CA ARG A 422 -19.14 13.28 9.27
C ARG A 422 -19.21 12.34 8.06
N ASP A 423 -19.44 12.86 6.87
CA ASP A 423 -19.49 12.08 5.63
C ASP A 423 -18.13 11.43 5.28
N GLN A 424 -17.02 12.02 5.75
CA GLN A 424 -15.67 11.45 5.56
C GLN A 424 -15.47 10.12 6.29
N MET A 425 -16.28 9.80 7.31
CA MET A 425 -16.20 8.50 8.02
C MET A 425 -16.40 7.28 7.12
N ASP A 426 -16.98 7.46 5.94
CA ASP A 426 -17.24 6.41 4.96
C ASP A 426 -16.49 6.67 3.63
N ARG A 427 -15.44 7.50 3.68
CA ARG A 427 -14.73 7.96 2.49
C ARG A 427 -13.21 7.83 2.62
N GLN A 428 -12.46 8.79 2.05
CA GLN A 428 -11.02 8.72 1.88
C GLN A 428 -10.26 8.49 3.19
N ILE A 429 -10.65 9.16 4.30
CA ILE A 429 -9.93 8.98 5.57
C ILE A 429 -10.07 7.55 6.11
N LEU A 430 -11.26 6.94 5.99
CA LEU A 430 -11.45 5.54 6.37
C LEU A 430 -10.58 4.60 5.56
N ALA A 431 -10.41 4.89 4.26
CA ALA A 431 -9.58 4.08 3.39
C ALA A 431 -8.08 4.24 3.71
N GLN A 432 -7.61 5.47 3.97
CA GLN A 432 -6.19 5.74 4.25
C GLN A 432 -5.78 5.39 5.69
N TYR A 433 -6.61 5.76 6.65
CA TYR A 433 -6.36 5.56 8.08
C TYR A 433 -7.57 4.91 8.74
N PRO A 434 -7.74 3.60 8.58
CA PRO A 434 -8.88 2.88 9.14
C PRO A 434 -9.01 3.09 10.64
N SER A 435 -10.25 3.17 11.14
CA SER A 435 -10.48 3.27 12.57
C SER A 435 -9.98 2.03 13.31
N GLU A 436 -9.71 2.16 14.61
CA GLU A 436 -9.25 1.04 15.44
C GLU A 436 -10.20 -0.16 15.41
N ASP A 437 -11.52 0.07 15.38
CA ASP A 437 -12.53 -0.98 15.21
C ASP A 437 -12.35 -1.77 13.91
N VAL A 438 -11.92 -1.12 12.83
CA VAL A 438 -11.58 -1.78 11.56
C VAL A 438 -10.31 -2.60 11.72
N MET A 439 -9.31 -2.04 12.41
CA MET A 439 -8.04 -2.73 12.62
C MET A 439 -8.18 -3.97 13.50
N GLU A 440 -9.13 -3.96 14.47
CA GLU A 440 -9.44 -5.13 15.28
C GLU A 440 -9.93 -6.33 14.44
N ARG A 441 -10.61 -6.11 13.29
CA ARG A 441 -11.08 -7.15 12.37
C ARG A 441 -10.22 -7.29 11.12
N SER A 442 -8.99 -6.81 11.14
CA SER A 442 -8.04 -7.01 10.04
C SER A 442 -7.25 -8.31 10.20
N ALA A 443 -6.89 -8.92 9.10
CA ALA A 443 -6.00 -10.08 9.05
C ALA A 443 -4.98 -9.92 7.91
N VAL A 444 -3.74 -10.37 8.14
CA VAL A 444 -2.72 -10.47 7.10
C VAL A 444 -2.93 -11.77 6.33
N MET A 445 -2.91 -11.71 5.01
CA MET A 445 -2.92 -12.91 4.17
C MET A 445 -1.56 -13.63 4.22
N GLN A 446 -1.60 -14.95 4.39
CA GLN A 446 -0.41 -15.81 4.52
C GLN A 446 -0.29 -16.87 3.41
N TYR A 447 -0.98 -16.68 2.27
CA TYR A 447 -1.02 -17.65 1.16
C TYR A 447 0.21 -17.51 0.23
N PHE A 448 1.41 -17.62 0.74
CA PHE A 448 2.61 -17.43 -0.08
C PHE A 448 3.21 -18.71 -0.66
N ASP A 449 2.78 -19.90 -0.20
CA ASP A 449 3.30 -21.21 -0.64
C ASP A 449 2.40 -21.94 -1.64
N ASN A 450 1.32 -21.35 -2.11
CA ASN A 450 0.32 -22.02 -2.97
C ASN A 450 0.35 -21.55 -4.41
#